data_0a3a2d8d240d14b30fbcb65c19825115
#
_entry.id   0a3a2d8d240d14b30fbcb65c19825115
#
_cell.length_a   1.000
_cell.length_b   1.000
_cell.length_c   1.000
_cell.angle_alpha   90.00
_cell.angle_beta   90.00
_cell.angle_gamma   90.00
#
_symmetry.space_group_name_H-M   'P 1'
#
loop_
_entity.id
_entity.type
_entity.pdbx_description
1 polymer ?
#
loop_
_entity_poly.entity_id
_entity_poly.type
_entity_poly.pdbx_seq_one_letter_code
_entity_poly.pdbx_strand_id
1 'polypeptide(L)'
;MKKNYLAILLGALAALATFTSCTDDDDVKGMVLSGEWQGDFDMYYDYQYSWGDIVTFYADLTYLEFIPFEYSYNSGYGSQVDFYYDRSSPYDEIYHAFSWEVRYGTIYLYYKGEHEWDTYLRDYRMTNDRLTGYFENTSNRFSLWKLSDYYDWTPYISTYGDYYHGYGYGYGRPGYYYAKTRGGEEAADGKIIHYGNLSADGKTKE
;
A
#
# COMPACT_ATOMS: atom_id res chain seq x y z
N MET A 1 13.71 44.40 -44.38
CA MET A 1 13.49 44.38 -42.94
C MET A 1 12.45 43.31 -42.44
N LYS A 2 11.68 42.66 -43.31
CA LYS A 2 10.62 41.68 -42.86
C LYS A 2 11.14 40.24 -42.56
N LYS A 3 12.36 39.87 -42.99
CA LYS A 3 12.90 38.51 -42.81
C LYS A 3 13.45 38.21 -41.39
N ASN A 4 13.81 39.25 -40.63
CA ASN A 4 14.42 39.07 -39.31
C ASN A 4 13.39 38.82 -38.20
N TYR A 5 12.15 39.28 -38.38
CA TYR A 5 11.08 39.05 -37.38
C TYR A 5 10.59 37.62 -37.37
N LEU A 6 10.64 36.91 -38.52
CA LEU A 6 10.24 35.52 -38.61
C LEU A 6 11.23 34.61 -37.86
N ALA A 7 12.53 34.90 -37.94
CA ALA A 7 13.58 34.15 -37.21
C ALA A 7 13.50 34.37 -35.69
N ILE A 8 13.16 35.58 -35.25
CA ILE A 8 12.95 35.90 -33.83
C ILE A 8 11.69 35.21 -33.29
N LEU A 9 10.61 35.18 -34.08
CA LEU A 9 9.37 34.50 -33.70
C LEU A 9 9.53 32.99 -33.60
N LEU A 10 10.25 32.38 -34.54
CA LEU A 10 10.58 30.94 -34.51
C LEU A 10 11.51 30.60 -33.33
N GLY A 11 12.47 31.48 -33.01
CA GLY A 11 13.34 31.31 -31.84
C GLY A 11 12.59 31.42 -30.52
N ALA A 12 11.62 32.32 -30.41
CA ALA A 12 10.76 32.45 -29.21
C ALA A 12 9.80 31.27 -29.04
N LEU A 13 9.25 30.72 -30.14
CA LEU A 13 8.42 29.53 -30.10
C LEU A 13 9.21 28.28 -29.70
N ALA A 14 10.45 28.12 -30.16
CA ALA A 14 11.33 27.03 -29.79
C ALA A 14 11.77 27.11 -28.31
N ALA A 15 11.96 28.33 -27.79
CA ALA A 15 12.28 28.53 -26.37
C ALA A 15 11.08 28.24 -25.45
N LEU A 16 9.85 28.44 -25.88
CA LEU A 16 8.64 28.11 -25.13
C LEU A 16 8.37 26.59 -25.07
N ALA A 17 8.87 25.82 -26.03
CA ALA A 17 8.71 24.35 -26.05
C ALA A 17 9.68 23.62 -25.09
N THR A 18 10.67 24.33 -24.53
CA THR A 18 11.64 23.72 -23.60
C THR A 18 11.27 23.84 -22.10
N PHE A 19 10.19 24.55 -21.79
CA PHE A 19 9.59 24.56 -20.45
C PHE A 19 8.50 23.50 -20.32
N THR A 20 8.69 22.29 -20.87
CA THR A 20 8.01 21.15 -20.34
C THR A 20 8.63 20.93 -18.97
N SER A 21 7.91 21.35 -17.92
CA SER A 21 8.15 20.93 -16.55
C SER A 21 8.35 19.41 -16.60
N CYS A 22 9.57 18.94 -16.41
CA CYS A 22 9.81 17.55 -16.03
C CYS A 22 9.29 17.39 -14.60
N THR A 23 7.96 17.31 -14.46
CA THR A 23 7.40 16.59 -13.32
C THR A 23 7.84 15.17 -13.53
N ASP A 24 8.63 14.61 -12.62
CA ASP A 24 9.06 13.24 -12.74
C ASP A 24 7.79 12.38 -12.86
N ASP A 25 7.74 11.47 -13.80
CA ASP A 25 6.58 10.60 -14.02
C ASP A 25 6.27 9.81 -12.74
N ASP A 26 7.28 9.56 -11.90
CA ASP A 26 7.15 8.90 -10.61
C ASP A 26 6.44 9.79 -9.56
N ASP A 27 6.67 11.12 -9.56
CA ASP A 27 5.93 12.06 -8.71
C ASP A 27 4.44 12.10 -9.09
N VAL A 28 4.12 12.14 -10.39
CA VAL A 28 2.72 12.08 -10.85
C VAL A 28 2.05 10.79 -10.42
N LYS A 29 2.73 9.66 -10.54
CA LYS A 29 2.22 8.36 -10.08
C LYS A 29 2.01 8.34 -8.57
N GLY A 30 2.95 8.88 -7.80
CA GLY A 30 2.83 8.98 -6.35
C GLY A 30 1.65 9.86 -5.92
N MET A 31 1.42 11.00 -6.61
CA MET A 31 0.23 11.84 -6.36
C MET A 31 -1.09 11.09 -6.61
N VAL A 32 -1.18 10.32 -7.70
CA VAL A 32 -2.37 9.50 -7.98
C VAL A 32 -2.52 8.38 -6.98
N LEU A 33 -1.39 7.78 -6.55
CA LEU A 33 -1.38 6.70 -5.55
C LEU A 33 -1.82 7.19 -4.17
N SER A 34 -1.49 8.42 -3.80
CA SER A 34 -1.80 9.00 -2.49
C SER A 34 -3.30 8.98 -2.21
N GLY A 35 -3.68 8.66 -0.96
CA GLY A 35 -5.06 8.54 -0.49
C GLY A 35 -5.41 7.14 -0.05
N GLU A 36 -6.71 6.90 0.09
CA GLU A 36 -7.27 5.66 0.60
C GLU A 36 -7.75 4.77 -0.53
N TRP A 37 -7.47 3.48 -0.40
CA TRP A 37 -7.83 2.43 -1.35
C TRP A 37 -8.44 1.23 -0.65
N GLN A 38 -9.31 0.50 -1.34
CA GLN A 38 -9.83 -0.77 -0.83
C GLN A 38 -9.96 -1.79 -1.95
N GLY A 39 -9.92 -3.05 -1.60
CA GLY A 39 -10.19 -4.15 -2.54
C GLY A 39 -9.46 -5.44 -2.20
N ASP A 40 -9.28 -6.27 -3.21
CA ASP A 40 -8.49 -7.50 -3.12
C ASP A 40 -7.00 -7.15 -3.33
N PHE A 41 -6.20 -7.34 -2.29
CA PHE A 41 -4.75 -7.12 -2.30
C PHE A 41 -3.97 -8.41 -2.09
N ASP A 42 -4.62 -9.54 -2.27
CA ASP A 42 -4.01 -10.87 -2.28
C ASP A 42 -3.28 -11.24 -0.98
N MET A 43 -3.78 -10.72 0.16
CA MET A 43 -3.19 -10.91 1.47
C MET A 43 -3.69 -12.19 2.13
N TYR A 44 -2.83 -12.80 2.95
CA TYR A 44 -3.15 -13.97 3.73
C TYR A 44 -2.27 -14.07 4.97
N TYR A 45 -2.65 -14.95 5.90
CA TYR A 45 -1.76 -15.42 6.96
C TYR A 45 -1.89 -16.93 7.17
N ASP A 46 -0.79 -17.54 7.62
CA ASP A 46 -0.76 -18.92 8.10
C ASP A 46 -0.80 -18.92 9.62
N TYR A 47 -1.77 -19.62 10.17
CA TYR A 47 -1.95 -19.80 11.61
C TYR A 47 -1.61 -21.21 12.04
N GLN A 48 -0.67 -21.34 12.97
CA GLN A 48 -0.30 -22.63 13.57
C GLN A 48 -1.00 -22.79 14.91
N TYR A 49 -1.90 -23.75 14.98
CA TYR A 49 -2.54 -24.14 16.24
C TYR A 49 -1.55 -24.83 17.19
N SER A 50 -1.82 -24.82 18.51
CA SER A 50 -0.96 -25.43 19.53
C SER A 50 -0.76 -26.94 19.34
N TRP A 51 -1.70 -27.62 18.70
CA TRP A 51 -1.60 -29.05 18.34
C TRP A 51 -0.82 -29.33 17.05
N GLY A 52 -0.32 -28.27 16.37
CA GLY A 52 0.61 -28.38 15.25
C GLY A 52 0.01 -28.19 13.86
N ASP A 53 -1.31 -28.18 13.71
CA ASP A 53 -1.97 -27.94 12.42
C ASP A 53 -1.73 -26.49 11.95
N ILE A 54 -1.51 -26.33 10.63
CA ILE A 54 -1.36 -25.04 9.99
C ILE A 54 -2.56 -24.81 9.07
N VAL A 55 -3.22 -23.67 9.22
CA VAL A 55 -4.35 -23.25 8.39
C VAL A 55 -4.03 -21.88 7.78
N THR A 56 -4.27 -21.74 6.48
CA THR A 56 -4.14 -20.48 5.76
C THR A 56 -5.48 -19.76 5.70
N PHE A 57 -5.48 -18.49 6.08
CA PHE A 57 -6.64 -17.61 6.00
C PHE A 57 -6.35 -16.48 5.00
N TYR A 58 -7.24 -16.29 4.03
CA TYR A 58 -7.14 -15.24 3.02
C TYR A 58 -7.96 -14.03 3.43
N ALA A 59 -7.43 -12.84 3.20
CA ALA A 59 -8.17 -11.61 3.42
C ALA A 59 -9.32 -11.50 2.41
N ASP A 60 -10.49 -11.18 2.91
CA ASP A 60 -11.69 -10.92 2.08
C ASP A 60 -11.67 -9.51 1.52
N LEU A 61 -11.05 -8.58 2.25
CA LEU A 61 -10.95 -7.17 1.89
C LEU A 61 -9.69 -6.57 2.53
N THR A 62 -9.00 -5.72 1.77
CA THR A 62 -7.88 -4.93 2.26
C THR A 62 -8.18 -3.44 2.09
N TYR A 63 -7.88 -2.64 3.11
CA TYR A 63 -7.78 -1.19 3.05
C TYR A 63 -6.33 -0.78 3.09
N LEU A 64 -5.97 0.18 2.25
CA LEU A 64 -4.64 0.76 2.14
C LEU A 64 -4.73 2.28 2.19
N GLU A 65 -3.80 2.90 2.89
CA GLU A 65 -3.59 4.33 2.85
C GLU A 65 -2.16 4.62 2.42
N PHE A 66 -2.02 5.53 1.45
CA PHE A 66 -0.73 6.02 0.98
C PHE A 66 -0.59 7.50 1.34
N ILE A 67 0.30 7.81 2.27
CA ILE A 67 0.56 9.15 2.77
C ILE A 67 1.93 9.60 2.23
N PRO A 68 2.00 10.57 1.31
CA PRO A 68 3.27 11.05 0.77
C PRO A 68 4.06 11.83 1.83
N PHE A 69 5.36 11.85 1.73
CA PHE A 69 6.17 12.78 2.50
C PHE A 69 5.89 14.23 2.07
N GLU A 70 6.02 15.17 3.02
CA GLU A 70 5.72 16.58 2.81
C GLU A 70 6.43 17.21 1.59
N TYR A 71 7.62 16.69 1.25
CA TYR A 71 8.46 17.21 0.17
C TYR A 71 8.78 16.19 -0.93
N SER A 72 8.07 15.07 -0.96
CA SER A 72 8.31 14.00 -1.93
C SER A 72 7.02 13.27 -2.27
N TYR A 73 6.50 13.51 -3.47
CA TYR A 73 5.24 12.87 -3.87
C TYR A 73 5.41 11.42 -4.32
N ASN A 74 6.65 10.98 -4.63
CA ASN A 74 6.93 9.63 -5.09
C ASN A 74 7.28 8.65 -3.97
N SER A 75 7.19 9.06 -2.71
CA SER A 75 7.49 8.19 -1.55
C SER A 75 6.76 8.65 -0.30
N GLY A 76 6.58 7.73 0.64
CA GLY A 76 5.86 8.04 1.86
C GLY A 76 5.72 6.86 2.81
N TYR A 77 4.81 7.04 3.77
CA TYR A 77 4.34 6.00 4.66
C TYR A 77 2.96 5.52 4.22
N GLY A 78 2.58 4.35 4.69
CA GLY A 78 1.25 3.84 4.50
C GLY A 78 0.84 2.93 5.63
N SER A 79 -0.45 2.63 5.64
CA SER A 79 -1.04 1.65 6.54
C SER A 79 -1.97 0.74 5.75
N GLN A 80 -2.10 -0.47 6.25
CA GLN A 80 -2.90 -1.53 5.67
C GLN A 80 -3.74 -2.17 6.75
N VAL A 81 -4.99 -2.48 6.44
CA VAL A 81 -5.87 -3.29 7.28
C VAL A 81 -6.48 -4.38 6.42
N ASP A 82 -6.25 -5.62 6.79
CA ASP A 82 -6.83 -6.80 6.16
C ASP A 82 -7.96 -7.35 7.01
N PHE A 83 -9.11 -7.60 6.40
CA PHE A 83 -10.31 -8.12 7.04
C PHE A 83 -10.52 -9.57 6.66
N TYR A 84 -10.82 -10.40 7.67
CA TYR A 84 -11.04 -11.84 7.56
C TYR A 84 -12.46 -12.16 8.03
N TYR A 85 -13.37 -12.44 7.10
CA TYR A 85 -14.77 -12.72 7.41
C TYR A 85 -15.05 -14.20 7.67
N ASP A 86 -14.08 -15.09 7.36
CA ASP A 86 -14.19 -16.49 7.72
C ASP A 86 -14.31 -16.64 9.24
N ARG A 87 -15.41 -17.24 9.69
CA ARG A 87 -15.69 -17.44 11.12
C ARG A 87 -14.71 -18.37 11.83
N SER A 88 -13.99 -19.19 11.09
CA SER A 88 -12.93 -20.06 11.62
C SER A 88 -11.61 -19.31 11.82
N SER A 89 -11.47 -18.11 11.23
CA SER A 89 -10.30 -17.25 11.42
C SER A 89 -10.21 -16.80 12.88
N PRO A 90 -9.07 -16.99 13.56
CA PRO A 90 -8.81 -16.45 14.91
C PRO A 90 -8.82 -14.92 14.95
N TYR A 91 -8.56 -14.27 13.84
CA TYR A 91 -8.49 -12.81 13.76
C TYR A 91 -9.57 -12.25 12.83
N ASP A 92 -10.15 -11.11 13.21
CA ASP A 92 -11.08 -10.35 12.38
C ASP A 92 -10.34 -9.38 11.45
N GLU A 93 -9.25 -8.81 11.98
CA GLU A 93 -8.50 -7.74 11.31
C GLU A 93 -7.00 -7.90 11.63
N ILE A 94 -6.16 -7.62 10.62
CA ILE A 94 -4.71 -7.50 10.79
C ILE A 94 -4.29 -6.14 10.22
N TYR A 95 -3.63 -5.36 11.06
CA TYR A 95 -3.06 -4.06 10.71
C TYR A 95 -1.56 -4.18 10.46
N HIS A 96 -1.06 -3.51 9.43
CA HIS A 96 0.37 -3.40 9.16
C HIS A 96 0.73 -2.03 8.60
N ALA A 97 1.79 -1.43 9.12
CA ALA A 97 2.37 -0.22 8.56
C ALA A 97 3.46 -0.57 7.54
N PHE A 98 3.59 0.28 6.52
CA PHE A 98 4.63 0.15 5.51
C PHE A 98 5.20 1.52 5.11
N SER A 99 6.35 1.54 4.46
CA SER A 99 6.79 2.67 3.65
C SER A 99 6.68 2.29 2.17
N TRP A 100 6.53 3.30 1.32
CA TRP A 100 6.39 3.09 -0.11
C TRP A 100 7.24 4.06 -0.91
N GLU A 101 7.58 3.65 -2.13
CA GLU A 101 8.33 4.44 -3.09
C GLU A 101 7.87 4.10 -4.51
N VAL A 102 7.65 5.12 -5.34
CA VAL A 102 7.55 4.95 -6.80
C VAL A 102 8.90 5.28 -7.39
N ARG A 103 9.50 4.31 -8.04
CA ARG A 103 10.82 4.45 -8.66
C ARG A 103 10.87 3.74 -10.01
N TYR A 104 11.27 4.48 -11.06
CA TYR A 104 11.29 4.00 -12.45
C TYR A 104 9.96 3.38 -12.87
N GLY A 105 8.85 3.98 -12.44
CA GLY A 105 7.50 3.52 -12.72
C GLY A 105 7.04 2.29 -11.95
N THR A 106 7.83 1.75 -11.05
CA THR A 106 7.49 0.61 -10.18
C THR A 106 7.14 1.10 -8.79
N ILE A 107 6.07 0.57 -8.20
CA ILE A 107 5.66 0.87 -6.83
C ILE A 107 6.28 -0.20 -5.92
N TYR A 108 7.13 0.21 -4.99
CA TYR A 108 7.75 -0.63 -3.97
C TYR A 108 7.04 -0.43 -2.65
N LEU A 109 6.82 -1.51 -1.91
CA LEU A 109 6.21 -1.53 -0.58
C LEU A 109 7.17 -2.25 0.37
N TYR A 110 7.48 -1.61 1.51
CA TYR A 110 8.42 -2.08 2.51
C TYR A 110 7.69 -2.23 3.83
N TYR A 111 7.31 -3.44 4.17
CA TYR A 111 6.64 -3.76 5.43
C TYR A 111 7.66 -4.07 6.50
N LYS A 112 7.51 -3.46 7.67
CA LYS A 112 8.45 -3.58 8.79
C LYS A 112 7.74 -4.06 10.03
N GLY A 113 8.44 -4.80 10.90
CA GLY A 113 7.92 -5.28 12.17
C GLY A 113 8.04 -6.77 12.35
N GLU A 114 7.10 -7.37 13.06
CA GLU A 114 7.13 -8.80 13.40
C GLU A 114 7.12 -9.70 12.16
N HIS A 115 6.38 -9.29 11.13
CA HIS A 115 6.35 -9.94 9.83
C HIS A 115 6.86 -8.97 8.77
N GLU A 116 8.19 -8.86 8.68
CA GLU A 116 8.85 -7.96 7.75
C GLU A 116 8.96 -8.61 6.37
N TRP A 117 8.52 -7.88 5.32
CA TRP A 117 8.76 -8.27 3.93
C TRP A 117 8.78 -7.05 3.03
N ASP A 118 9.40 -7.20 1.86
CA ASP A 118 9.39 -6.21 0.81
C ASP A 118 8.70 -6.80 -0.43
N THR A 119 7.93 -5.99 -1.12
CA THR A 119 7.28 -6.38 -2.37
C THR A 119 7.21 -5.21 -3.34
N TYR A 120 6.89 -5.47 -4.59
CA TYR A 120 6.65 -4.43 -5.57
C TYR A 120 5.50 -4.81 -6.52
N LEU A 121 4.82 -3.75 -7.00
CA LEU A 121 3.70 -3.86 -7.93
C LEU A 121 4.21 -3.67 -9.35
N ARG A 122 3.93 -4.61 -10.23
CA ARG A 122 4.32 -4.57 -11.63
C ARG A 122 3.14 -4.69 -12.57
N ASP A 123 3.36 -4.31 -13.83
CA ASP A 123 2.35 -4.39 -14.89
C ASP A 123 1.02 -3.78 -14.44
N TYR A 124 1.09 -2.77 -13.57
CA TYR A 124 -0.08 -2.16 -12.99
C TYR A 124 -0.68 -1.11 -13.92
N ARG A 125 -1.98 -0.98 -13.84
CA ARG A 125 -2.75 0.11 -14.41
C ARG A 125 -3.36 0.92 -13.27
N MET A 126 -3.00 2.17 -13.22
CA MET A 126 -3.50 3.12 -12.22
C MET A 126 -4.27 4.23 -12.91
N THR A 127 -5.45 4.52 -12.40
CA THR A 127 -6.31 5.67 -12.74
C THR A 127 -6.65 6.39 -11.45
N ASN A 128 -7.38 7.51 -11.53
CA ASN A 128 -7.78 8.26 -10.33
C ASN A 128 -8.69 7.47 -9.37
N ASP A 129 -9.31 6.39 -9.83
CA ASP A 129 -10.31 5.61 -9.10
C ASP A 129 -9.98 4.13 -8.98
N ARG A 130 -8.97 3.63 -9.72
CA ARG A 130 -8.64 2.21 -9.73
C ARG A 130 -7.16 1.93 -9.89
N LEU A 131 -6.67 0.94 -9.13
CA LEU A 131 -5.33 0.39 -9.21
C LEU A 131 -5.40 -1.13 -9.33
N THR A 132 -4.91 -1.68 -10.44
CA THR A 132 -4.88 -3.13 -10.69
C THR A 132 -3.52 -3.53 -11.21
N GLY A 133 -3.04 -4.72 -10.92
CA GLY A 133 -1.74 -5.19 -11.37
C GLY A 133 -1.40 -6.54 -10.79
N TYR A 134 -0.10 -6.81 -10.72
CA TYR A 134 0.45 -8.04 -10.21
C TYR A 134 1.55 -7.72 -9.19
N PHE A 135 1.74 -8.63 -8.24
CA PHE A 135 2.88 -8.59 -7.34
C PHE A 135 4.10 -9.25 -8.00
N GLU A 136 5.26 -8.62 -7.90
CA GLU A 136 6.56 -9.17 -8.33
C GLU A 136 6.51 -10.04 -9.59
N ASN A 137 6.99 -11.27 -9.50
CA ASN A 137 7.05 -12.23 -10.60
C ASN A 137 5.95 -13.29 -10.54
N THR A 138 4.80 -12.98 -9.97
CA THR A 138 3.68 -13.90 -9.82
C THR A 138 2.58 -13.66 -10.83
N SER A 139 1.64 -14.59 -10.93
CA SER A 139 0.37 -14.42 -11.65
C SER A 139 -0.74 -13.88 -10.75
N ASN A 140 -0.47 -13.65 -9.47
CA ASN A 140 -1.45 -13.16 -8.51
C ASN A 140 -1.77 -11.70 -8.78
N ARG A 141 -3.05 -11.44 -8.95
CA ARG A 141 -3.56 -10.14 -9.36
C ARG A 141 -4.25 -9.45 -8.21
N PHE A 142 -3.90 -8.19 -7.96
CA PHE A 142 -4.64 -7.32 -7.06
C PHE A 142 -5.58 -6.38 -7.81
N SER A 143 -6.62 -5.90 -7.12
CA SER A 143 -7.60 -4.95 -7.66
C SER A 143 -8.15 -4.08 -6.56
N LEU A 144 -7.81 -2.79 -6.60
CA LEU A 144 -8.17 -1.78 -5.62
C LEU A 144 -9.01 -0.68 -6.26
N TRP A 145 -9.93 -0.11 -5.49
CA TRP A 145 -10.68 1.11 -5.79
C TRP A 145 -10.26 2.21 -4.84
N LYS A 146 -10.14 3.41 -5.36
CA LYS A 146 -9.86 4.59 -4.55
C LYS A 146 -11.12 5.02 -3.80
N LEU A 147 -11.00 5.19 -2.50
CA LEU A 147 -12.09 5.67 -1.65
C LEU A 147 -12.05 7.18 -1.48
N SER A 148 -10.84 7.73 -1.30
CA SER A 148 -10.63 9.14 -0.97
C SER A 148 -9.24 9.58 -1.41
N ASP A 149 -9.11 10.86 -1.79
CA ASP A 149 -7.82 11.53 -1.92
C ASP A 149 -7.34 12.09 -0.56
N TYR A 150 -8.18 12.04 0.47
CA TYR A 150 -7.88 12.49 1.82
C TYR A 150 -7.37 11.32 2.68
N TYR A 151 -6.55 11.65 3.67
CA TYR A 151 -6.01 10.70 4.65
C TYR A 151 -6.88 10.77 5.89
N ASP A 152 -7.99 10.04 5.94
CA ASP A 152 -8.85 9.96 7.13
C ASP A 152 -8.96 8.53 7.65
N TRP A 153 -7.94 8.10 8.36
CA TRP A 153 -7.93 6.85 9.09
C TRP A 153 -8.45 6.98 10.52
N THR A 154 -9.17 8.08 10.81
CA THR A 154 -9.70 8.34 12.15
C THR A 154 -10.46 7.13 12.74
N PRO A 155 -11.28 6.39 11.99
CA PRO A 155 -11.94 5.18 12.50
C PRO A 155 -10.93 4.08 12.90
N TYR A 156 -9.87 3.91 12.13
CA TYR A 156 -8.86 2.89 12.38
C TYR A 156 -7.84 3.32 13.42
N ILE A 157 -7.41 4.59 13.38
CA ILE A 157 -6.55 5.19 14.40
C ILE A 157 -7.20 5.13 15.78
N SER A 158 -8.51 5.36 15.89
CA SER A 158 -9.21 5.26 17.18
C SER A 158 -9.28 3.83 17.72
N THR A 159 -9.35 2.83 16.86
CA THR A 159 -9.36 1.40 17.23
C THR A 159 -7.95 0.92 17.61
N TYR A 160 -6.93 1.43 16.91
CA TYR A 160 -5.51 1.12 17.14
C TYR A 160 -4.76 2.24 17.88
N GLY A 161 -5.44 3.34 18.21
CA GLY A 161 -4.88 4.56 18.79
C GLY A 161 -4.19 4.38 20.13
N ASP A 162 -4.63 3.42 20.94
CA ASP A 162 -3.96 3.08 22.19
C ASP A 162 -2.53 2.56 21.97
N TYR A 163 -2.26 2.00 20.80
CA TYR A 163 -0.91 1.59 20.37
C TYR A 163 -0.08 2.77 19.85
N TYR A 164 -0.73 3.78 19.24
CA TYR A 164 -0.06 4.99 18.75
C TYR A 164 0.19 6.04 19.83
N HIS A 165 -0.64 6.09 20.87
CA HIS A 165 -0.50 7.09 21.95
C HIS A 165 0.71 6.91 22.87
N GLY A 166 1.40 5.77 22.79
CA GLY A 166 2.65 5.57 23.54
C GLY A 166 3.84 6.38 23.02
N TYR A 167 3.73 6.96 21.81
CA TYR A 167 4.83 7.70 21.16
C TYR A 167 4.27 8.94 20.49
N GLY A 168 4.41 10.08 21.20
CA GLY A 168 3.93 11.39 20.79
C GLY A 168 4.23 11.75 19.34
N TYR A 169 3.28 12.44 18.73
CA TYR A 169 3.32 13.15 17.46
C TYR A 169 4.58 12.87 16.58
N GLY A 170 4.68 11.71 16.05
CA GLY A 170 5.69 11.31 15.10
C GLY A 170 5.00 10.40 14.13
N TYR A 171 4.87 10.87 12.89
CA TYR A 171 4.49 10.10 11.72
C TYR A 171 4.83 8.64 11.91
N GLY A 172 3.82 7.75 11.77
CA GLY A 172 3.89 6.36 12.17
C GLY A 172 5.24 5.75 11.86
N ARG A 173 5.90 5.22 12.88
CA ARG A 173 7.15 4.52 12.64
C ARG A 173 6.83 3.30 11.79
N PRO A 174 7.46 3.11 10.63
CA PRO A 174 7.34 1.85 9.91
C PRO A 174 7.69 0.74 10.89
N GLY A 175 6.82 -0.24 11.04
CA GLY A 175 7.14 -1.39 11.86
C GLY A 175 6.11 -1.81 12.92
N TYR A 176 4.89 -1.28 12.88
CA TYR A 176 3.84 -1.76 13.77
C TYR A 176 2.93 -2.75 13.04
N TYR A 177 2.84 -3.91 13.61
CA TYR A 177 1.94 -4.98 13.27
C TYR A 177 0.96 -5.18 14.43
N TYR A 178 -0.32 -5.37 14.13
CA TYR A 178 -1.34 -5.67 15.11
C TYR A 178 -2.40 -6.59 14.51
N ALA A 179 -2.75 -7.63 15.24
CA ALA A 179 -3.82 -8.55 14.87
C ALA A 179 -4.92 -8.51 15.93
N LYS A 180 -6.14 -8.14 15.52
CA LYS A 180 -7.31 -8.10 16.39
C LYS A 180 -8.00 -9.46 16.39
N THR A 181 -8.04 -10.07 17.56
CA THR A 181 -8.71 -11.36 17.75
C THR A 181 -10.21 -11.25 17.61
N ARG A 182 -10.82 -12.31 17.08
CA ARG A 182 -12.27 -12.44 16.96
C ARG A 182 -12.92 -12.41 18.33
N GLY A 183 -13.88 -11.53 18.52
CA GLY A 183 -14.61 -11.38 19.79
C GLY A 183 -13.84 -10.65 20.90
N GLY A 184 -12.63 -10.13 20.65
CA GLY A 184 -11.85 -9.36 21.63
C GLY A 184 -11.24 -10.22 22.78
N GLU A 185 -11.29 -11.54 22.67
CA GLU A 185 -10.62 -12.47 23.59
C GLU A 185 -9.18 -12.73 23.14
N GLU A 186 -8.32 -13.24 24.06
CA GLU A 186 -6.99 -13.71 23.66
C GLU A 186 -7.11 -14.75 22.55
N ALA A 187 -6.20 -14.65 21.54
CA ALA A 187 -6.22 -15.55 20.41
C ALA A 187 -6.25 -17.00 20.87
N ALA A 188 -7.17 -17.77 20.29
CA ALA A 188 -7.23 -19.20 20.51
C ALA A 188 -5.85 -19.83 20.29
N ASP A 189 -5.47 -20.73 21.18
CA ASP A 189 -4.40 -21.73 21.16
C ASP A 189 -3.54 -21.84 19.88
N GLY A 190 -2.75 -20.78 19.57
CA GLY A 190 -1.87 -20.80 18.40
C GLY A 190 -1.21 -19.45 18.13
N LYS A 191 -0.55 -19.35 16.98
CA LYS A 191 0.15 -18.13 16.56
C LYS A 191 0.16 -17.98 15.05
N ILE A 192 0.24 -16.73 14.57
CA ILE A 192 0.59 -16.44 13.19
C ILE A 192 2.06 -16.83 12.99
N ILE A 193 2.32 -17.66 11.99
CA ILE A 193 3.69 -18.05 11.60
C ILE A 193 4.12 -17.41 10.30
N HIS A 194 3.17 -16.93 9.49
CA HIS A 194 3.40 -16.16 8.30
C HIS A 194 2.25 -15.17 8.09
N TYR A 195 2.59 -13.98 7.57
CA TYR A 195 1.65 -12.97 7.10
C TYR A 195 2.26 -12.24 5.92
N GLY A 196 1.53 -12.03 4.86
CA GLY A 196 2.03 -11.37 3.66
C GLY A 196 1.08 -11.51 2.48
N ASN A 197 1.57 -11.16 1.30
CA ASN A 197 0.88 -11.46 0.06
C ASN A 197 1.34 -12.82 -0.51
N LEU A 198 0.50 -13.41 -1.34
CA LEU A 198 0.78 -14.72 -1.93
C LEU A 198 2.07 -14.77 -2.76
N SER A 199 2.54 -13.61 -3.25
CA SER A 199 3.75 -13.53 -4.07
C SER A 199 5.02 -13.78 -3.28
N ALA A 200 5.08 -13.32 -2.02
CA ALA A 200 6.27 -13.47 -1.18
C ALA A 200 6.65 -14.95 -0.96
N ASP A 201 5.66 -15.85 -0.97
CA ASP A 201 5.85 -17.28 -0.74
C ASP A 201 5.76 -18.14 -2.01
N GLY A 202 5.48 -17.54 -3.16
CA GLY A 202 5.22 -18.27 -4.40
C GLY A 202 3.94 -19.10 -4.38
N LYS A 203 3.04 -18.86 -3.42
CA LYS A 203 1.71 -19.48 -3.36
C LYS A 203 0.76 -18.82 -4.37
N THR A 204 -0.21 -19.58 -4.85
CA THR A 204 -1.32 -19.10 -5.68
C THR A 204 -2.64 -19.40 -4.98
N LYS A 205 -3.63 -18.51 -5.11
CA LYS A 205 -5.01 -18.84 -4.72
C LYS A 205 -5.50 -19.99 -5.61
N GLU A 206 -5.92 -21.10 -5.01
CA GLU A 206 -6.60 -22.20 -5.69
C GLU A 206 -8.05 -21.86 -5.99
#